data_c74e5e34a7114d48794e4da207b0f865
#
_entry.id   c74e5e34a7114d48794e4da207b0f865
#
_cell.length_a   1.000
_cell.length_b   1.000
_cell.length_c   1.000
_cell.angle_alpha   90.00
_cell.angle_beta   90.00
_cell.angle_gamma   90.00
#
_symmetry.space_group_name_H-M   'P 1'
#
loop_
_entity.id
_entity.type
_entity.pdbx_description
1 polymer ?
#
loop_
_entity_poly.entity_id
_entity_poly.type
_entity_poly.pdbx_seq_one_letter_code
_entity_poly.pdbx_strand_id
1 'polypeptide(L)'
;MTTTQQHSTKQDIVQQLIKRGQATAHELAKFLDISPQAIRRHLKDLEAEGAIEYESVQVGMGRPQHIYQLTSQGRDRFPKRYDEFAISFLDTLTETVGYEQVSQILQKQWQRKALEYREKLGNGSVKERVAKLVELRKAEGYMAEWYPVESPSEKTEQYVLTEHNCAISNVAESFPSVCGHELEMFSAVLFDCTVERTHWIVNGEHRCGYLISSGPGTGNSDQLTVNSYQ
;
A
#
# COMPACT_ATOMS: atom_id res chain seq x y z
N MET A 1 -0.09 25.31 28.09
CA MET A 1 0.57 24.12 28.67
C MET A 1 1.18 23.34 27.54
N THR A 2 2.47 23.45 27.34
CA THR A 2 3.23 22.80 26.27
C THR A 2 3.50 21.36 26.70
N THR A 3 2.79 20.41 26.11
CA THR A 3 3.05 18.97 26.30
C THR A 3 4.38 18.66 25.64
N THR A 4 5.44 18.55 26.42
CA THR A 4 6.74 18.06 25.97
C THR A 4 6.57 16.59 25.62
N GLN A 5 6.40 16.26 24.34
CA GLN A 5 6.50 14.88 23.87
C GLN A 5 7.92 14.40 24.20
N GLN A 6 8.02 13.48 25.14
CA GLN A 6 9.27 12.77 25.44
C GLN A 6 9.59 11.85 24.25
N HIS A 7 10.34 12.37 23.28
CA HIS A 7 10.88 11.55 22.20
C HIS A 7 11.87 10.54 22.77
N SER A 8 11.81 9.30 22.31
CA SER A 8 12.81 8.31 22.68
C SER A 8 14.15 8.66 22.02
N THR A 9 15.27 8.34 22.67
CA THR A 9 16.62 8.56 22.09
C THR A 9 16.76 7.95 20.69
N LYS A 10 16.11 6.83 20.41
CA LYS A 10 16.06 6.23 19.07
C LYS A 10 15.39 7.16 18.04
N GLN A 11 14.29 7.80 18.41
CA GLN A 11 13.60 8.77 17.55
C GLN A 11 14.48 9.99 17.29
N ASP A 12 15.18 10.50 18.30
CA ASP A 12 16.09 11.63 18.15
C ASP A 12 17.27 11.30 17.23
N ILE A 13 17.85 10.09 17.33
CA ILE A 13 18.89 9.61 16.40
C ILE A 13 18.35 9.57 14.97
N VAL A 14 17.18 8.98 14.75
CA VAL A 14 16.55 8.88 13.43
C VAL A 14 16.27 10.28 12.85
N GLN A 15 15.79 11.23 13.67
CA GLN A 15 15.60 12.63 13.25
C GLN A 15 16.92 13.32 12.88
N GLN A 16 18.00 13.07 13.62
CA GLN A 16 19.31 13.64 13.26
C GLN A 16 19.83 13.07 11.95
N LEU A 17 19.67 11.77 11.72
CA LEU A 17 20.07 11.12 10.47
C LEU A 17 19.29 11.63 9.26
N ILE A 18 17.97 11.91 9.40
CA ILE A 18 17.22 12.47 8.27
C ILE A 18 17.63 13.91 7.94
N LYS A 19 17.93 14.72 8.96
CA LYS A 19 18.35 16.12 8.78
C LYS A 19 19.73 16.25 8.14
N ARG A 20 20.62 15.29 8.40
CA ARG A 20 22.05 15.34 7.99
C ARG A 20 22.37 14.41 6.82
N GLY A 21 21.48 13.48 6.49
CA GLY A 21 21.74 12.41 5.55
C GLY A 21 22.53 11.26 6.16
N GLN A 22 23.64 11.56 6.83
CA GLN A 22 24.52 10.59 7.47
C GLN A 22 25.23 11.19 8.69
N ALA A 23 25.68 10.35 9.62
CA ALA A 23 26.48 10.77 10.78
C ALA A 23 27.24 9.60 11.41
N THR A 24 28.34 9.91 12.10
CA THR A 24 29.06 8.97 12.95
C THR A 24 28.43 8.89 14.34
N ALA A 25 28.73 7.83 15.10
CA ALA A 25 28.26 7.71 16.49
C ALA A 25 28.76 8.87 17.38
N HIS A 26 29.95 9.40 17.10
CA HIS A 26 30.54 10.52 17.84
C HIS A 26 29.78 11.84 17.57
N GLU A 27 29.46 12.12 16.32
CA GLU A 27 28.66 13.30 15.96
C GLU A 27 27.26 13.24 16.57
N LEU A 28 26.58 12.08 16.48
CA LEU A 28 25.28 11.89 17.11
C LEU A 28 25.32 12.09 18.62
N ALA A 29 26.38 11.58 19.28
CA ALA A 29 26.61 11.77 20.72
C ALA A 29 26.72 13.26 21.07
N LYS A 30 27.48 14.01 20.28
CA LYS A 30 27.65 15.47 20.46
C LYS A 30 26.36 16.24 20.22
N PHE A 31 25.56 15.86 19.18
CA PHE A 31 24.31 16.56 18.86
C PHE A 31 23.19 16.33 19.87
N LEU A 32 23.16 15.13 20.46
CA LEU A 32 22.10 14.74 21.38
C LEU A 32 22.49 14.91 22.85
N ASP A 33 23.71 15.33 23.11
CA ASP A 33 24.30 15.43 24.45
C ASP A 33 24.21 14.11 25.25
N ILE A 34 24.51 13.00 24.56
CA ILE A 34 24.44 11.64 25.12
C ILE A 34 25.80 10.98 24.93
N SER A 35 26.18 10.08 25.86
CA SER A 35 27.46 9.40 25.75
C SER A 35 27.60 8.58 24.46
N PRO A 36 28.79 8.55 23.82
CA PRO A 36 29.02 7.74 22.61
C PRO A 36 28.70 6.26 22.80
N GLN A 37 28.85 5.74 24.01
CA GLN A 37 28.53 4.34 24.33
C GLN A 37 27.02 4.09 24.31
N ALA A 38 26.22 4.99 24.85
CA ALA A 38 24.77 4.90 24.81
C ALA A 38 24.26 5.01 23.37
N ILE A 39 24.81 5.95 22.58
CA ILE A 39 24.48 6.07 21.15
C ILE A 39 24.78 4.77 20.39
N ARG A 40 25.97 4.16 20.57
CA ARG A 40 26.30 2.89 19.90
C ARG A 40 25.32 1.77 20.22
N ARG A 41 24.81 1.70 21.46
CA ARG A 41 23.77 0.73 21.82
C ARG A 41 22.49 0.96 21.01
N HIS A 42 22.00 2.19 20.95
CA HIS A 42 20.82 2.53 20.19
C HIS A 42 21.00 2.35 18.68
N LEU A 43 22.20 2.64 18.14
CA LEU A 43 22.51 2.38 16.73
C LEU A 43 22.48 0.89 16.42
N LYS A 44 23.02 0.04 17.30
CA LYS A 44 22.94 -1.42 17.14
C LYS A 44 21.51 -1.93 17.12
N ASP A 45 20.63 -1.37 17.98
CA ASP A 45 19.22 -1.73 18.00
C ASP A 45 18.51 -1.29 16.71
N LEU A 46 18.77 -0.04 16.25
CA LEU A 46 18.19 0.50 15.02
C LEU A 46 18.66 -0.25 13.77
N GLU A 47 19.91 -0.73 13.75
CA GLU A 47 20.45 -1.59 12.70
C GLU A 47 19.74 -2.95 12.69
N ALA A 48 19.60 -3.58 13.87
CA ALA A 48 18.86 -4.85 13.99
C ALA A 48 17.39 -4.72 13.58
N GLU A 49 16.78 -3.55 13.77
CA GLU A 49 15.44 -3.23 13.29
C GLU A 49 15.39 -2.90 11.78
N GLY A 50 16.53 -2.90 11.07
CA GLY A 50 16.62 -2.54 9.67
C GLY A 50 16.37 -1.06 9.36
N ALA A 51 16.32 -0.20 10.39
CA ALA A 51 16.03 1.23 10.21
C ALA A 51 17.22 2.05 9.73
N ILE A 52 18.45 1.61 10.04
CA ILE A 52 19.70 2.22 9.62
C ILE A 52 20.65 1.18 9.07
N GLU A 53 21.57 1.63 8.27
CA GLU A 53 22.74 0.90 7.79
C GLU A 53 23.98 1.74 8.01
N TYR A 54 25.15 1.14 7.91
CA TYR A 54 26.40 1.88 7.98
C TYR A 54 27.39 1.47 6.92
N GLU A 55 28.25 2.41 6.56
CA GLU A 55 29.45 2.19 5.77
C GLU A 55 30.68 2.34 6.66
N SER A 56 31.66 1.45 6.46
CA SER A 56 32.95 1.50 7.19
C SER A 56 33.94 2.29 6.38
N VAL A 57 34.30 3.49 6.84
CA VAL A 57 35.21 4.40 6.12
C VAL A 57 36.55 4.51 6.84
N GLN A 58 37.65 4.30 6.10
CA GLN A 58 39.00 4.48 6.61
C GLN A 58 39.38 5.96 6.59
N VAL A 59 39.54 6.56 7.77
CA VAL A 59 39.98 7.93 7.92
C VAL A 59 41.42 7.94 8.52
N GLY A 60 42.42 8.11 7.67
CA GLY A 60 43.82 8.09 8.08
C GLY A 60 44.33 6.70 8.52
N MET A 61 45.36 6.66 9.41
CA MET A 61 45.94 5.41 9.91
C MET A 61 45.23 4.82 11.16
N GLY A 62 44.06 5.34 11.52
CA GLY A 62 43.28 4.90 12.67
C GLY A 62 42.35 3.73 12.37
N ARG A 63 41.52 3.33 13.37
CA ARG A 63 40.48 2.35 13.20
C ARG A 63 39.40 2.89 12.26
N PRO A 64 38.84 2.08 11.32
CA PRO A 64 37.73 2.52 10.47
C PRO A 64 36.58 3.10 11.28
N GLN A 65 35.96 4.16 10.77
CA GLN A 65 34.78 4.79 11.33
C GLN A 65 33.54 4.26 10.63
N HIS A 66 32.48 4.03 11.39
CA HIS A 66 31.16 3.73 10.85
C HIS A 66 30.38 5.03 10.63
N ILE A 67 29.93 5.25 9.42
CA ILE A 67 29.04 6.34 9.03
C ILE A 67 27.65 5.74 8.84
N TYR A 68 26.69 6.16 9.65
CA TYR A 68 25.34 5.62 9.67
C TYR A 68 24.42 6.49 8.83
N GLN A 69 23.48 5.85 8.12
CA GLN A 69 22.42 6.49 7.35
C GLN A 69 21.09 5.73 7.50
N LEU A 70 19.97 6.39 7.18
CA LEU A 70 18.68 5.75 7.18
C LEU A 70 18.49 4.86 5.94
N THR A 71 18.01 3.65 6.15
CA THR A 71 17.47 2.81 5.08
C THR A 71 16.12 3.36 4.58
N SER A 72 15.55 2.80 3.51
CA SER A 72 14.18 3.09 3.10
C SER A 72 13.18 2.80 4.23
N GLN A 73 13.33 1.66 4.92
CA GLN A 73 12.50 1.30 6.07
C GLN A 73 12.63 2.30 7.24
N GLY A 74 13.82 2.84 7.47
CA GLY A 74 14.03 3.90 8.46
C GLY A 74 13.34 5.20 8.09
N ARG A 75 13.34 5.56 6.81
CA ARG A 75 12.62 6.73 6.28
C ARG A 75 11.10 6.58 6.37
N ASP A 76 10.58 5.34 6.25
CA ASP A 76 9.15 5.03 6.35
C ASP A 76 8.56 5.24 7.76
N ARG A 77 9.43 5.42 8.78
CA ARG A 77 9.01 5.80 10.14
C ARG A 77 8.51 7.24 10.27
N PHE A 78 8.75 8.07 9.25
CA PHE A 78 8.22 9.43 9.23
C PHE A 78 6.83 9.47 8.63
N PRO A 79 5.94 10.33 9.16
CA PRO A 79 4.59 10.48 8.63
C PRO A 79 4.61 10.82 7.14
N LYS A 80 3.86 10.07 6.37
CA LYS A 80 3.61 10.32 4.94
C LYS A 80 2.16 10.78 4.82
N ARG A 81 1.93 11.83 4.03
CA ARG A 81 0.59 12.40 3.81
C ARG A 81 0.18 12.22 2.35
N TYR A 82 0.41 11.02 1.82
CA TYR A 82 0.08 10.73 0.42
C TYR A 82 -1.41 10.73 0.15
N ASP A 83 -2.22 10.31 1.11
CA ASP A 83 -3.68 10.34 1.06
C ASP A 83 -4.21 11.77 0.99
N GLU A 84 -3.73 12.67 1.84
CA GLU A 84 -4.11 14.08 1.81
C GLU A 84 -3.72 14.76 0.49
N PHE A 85 -2.51 14.47 -0.01
CA PHE A 85 -2.08 14.95 -1.32
C PHE A 85 -2.96 14.41 -2.43
N ALA A 86 -3.30 13.10 -2.42
CA ALA A 86 -4.15 12.49 -3.42
C ALA A 86 -5.56 13.09 -3.42
N ILE A 87 -6.17 13.29 -2.26
CA ILE A 87 -7.48 13.94 -2.12
C ILE A 87 -7.44 15.36 -2.66
N SER A 88 -6.50 16.19 -2.19
CA SER A 88 -6.36 17.57 -2.65
C SER A 88 -6.10 17.67 -4.17
N PHE A 89 -5.35 16.72 -4.72
CA PHE A 89 -5.11 16.66 -6.16
C PHE A 89 -6.39 16.28 -6.94
N LEU A 90 -7.17 15.32 -6.46
CA LEU A 90 -8.45 14.94 -7.06
C LEU A 90 -9.49 16.06 -6.95
N ASP A 91 -9.52 16.79 -5.84
CA ASP A 91 -10.36 17.98 -5.68
C ASP A 91 -10.00 19.05 -6.73
N THR A 92 -8.71 19.38 -6.86
CA THR A 92 -8.22 20.33 -7.87
C THR A 92 -8.57 19.87 -9.29
N LEU A 93 -8.43 18.58 -9.61
CA LEU A 93 -8.85 18.05 -10.90
C LEU A 93 -10.35 18.21 -11.10
N THR A 94 -11.16 17.93 -10.07
CA THR A 94 -12.63 18.06 -10.13
C THR A 94 -13.05 19.51 -10.37
N GLU A 95 -12.39 20.45 -9.73
CA GLU A 95 -12.61 21.90 -9.97
C GLU A 95 -12.21 22.33 -11.40
N THR A 96 -11.16 21.71 -11.95
CA THR A 96 -10.58 22.12 -13.26
C THR A 96 -11.31 21.50 -14.44
N VAL A 97 -11.59 20.20 -14.39
CA VAL A 97 -12.12 19.43 -15.54
C VAL A 97 -13.52 18.85 -15.30
N GLY A 98 -14.03 18.91 -14.08
CA GLY A 98 -15.32 18.37 -13.67
C GLY A 98 -15.26 16.92 -13.22
N TYR A 99 -16.25 16.54 -12.41
CA TYR A 99 -16.34 15.21 -11.76
C TYR A 99 -16.37 14.05 -12.76
N GLU A 100 -17.08 14.20 -13.87
CA GLU A 100 -17.20 13.16 -14.90
C GLU A 100 -15.85 12.77 -15.49
N GLN A 101 -15.05 13.77 -15.85
CA GLN A 101 -13.70 13.55 -16.38
C GLN A 101 -12.77 12.91 -15.35
N VAL A 102 -12.87 13.31 -14.10
CA VAL A 102 -12.09 12.70 -13.00
C VAL A 102 -12.50 11.22 -12.82
N SER A 103 -13.79 10.92 -12.84
CA SER A 103 -14.29 9.54 -12.78
C SER A 103 -13.75 8.68 -13.93
N GLN A 104 -13.72 9.20 -15.16
CA GLN A 104 -13.13 8.52 -16.32
C GLN A 104 -11.62 8.31 -16.18
N ILE A 105 -10.88 9.26 -15.58
CA ILE A 105 -9.45 9.11 -15.31
C ILE A 105 -9.22 7.98 -14.29
N LEU A 106 -10.01 7.95 -13.22
CA LEU A 106 -9.95 6.89 -12.20
C LEU A 106 -10.32 5.53 -12.81
N GLN A 107 -11.35 5.46 -13.65
CA GLN A 107 -11.71 4.24 -14.36
C GLN A 107 -10.56 3.70 -15.22
N LYS A 108 -9.87 4.56 -15.98
CA LYS A 108 -8.69 4.16 -16.77
C LYS A 108 -7.55 3.65 -15.88
N GLN A 109 -7.37 4.20 -14.69
CA GLN A 109 -6.39 3.68 -13.72
C GLN A 109 -6.73 2.24 -13.32
N TRP A 110 -7.98 1.96 -12.97
CA TRP A 110 -8.43 0.62 -12.60
C TRP A 110 -8.40 -0.36 -13.76
N GLN A 111 -8.68 0.09 -15.00
CA GLN A 111 -8.53 -0.72 -16.20
C GLN A 111 -7.08 -1.17 -16.43
N ARG A 112 -6.10 -0.25 -16.26
CA ARG A 112 -4.67 -0.63 -16.32
C ARG A 112 -4.31 -1.63 -15.23
N LYS A 113 -4.81 -1.44 -14.03
CA LYS A 113 -4.64 -2.38 -12.92
C LYS A 113 -5.22 -3.75 -13.24
N ALA A 114 -6.39 -3.80 -13.85
CA ALA A 114 -7.01 -5.06 -14.29
C ALA A 114 -6.11 -5.84 -15.26
N LEU A 115 -5.44 -5.17 -16.22
CA LEU A 115 -4.50 -5.82 -17.12
C LEU A 115 -3.30 -6.41 -16.38
N GLU A 116 -2.68 -5.64 -15.49
CA GLU A 116 -1.57 -6.13 -14.65
C GLU A 116 -1.97 -7.34 -13.80
N TYR A 117 -3.16 -7.30 -13.22
CA TYR A 117 -3.68 -8.39 -12.38
C TYR A 117 -3.96 -9.64 -13.22
N ARG A 118 -4.59 -9.50 -14.40
CA ARG A 118 -4.84 -10.63 -15.31
C ARG A 118 -3.54 -11.36 -15.69
N GLU A 119 -2.50 -10.63 -16.02
CA GLU A 119 -1.20 -11.19 -16.33
C GLU A 119 -0.64 -12.00 -15.15
N LYS A 120 -0.70 -11.44 -13.93
CA LYS A 120 -0.20 -12.07 -12.71
C LYS A 120 -1.05 -13.26 -12.26
N LEU A 121 -2.36 -13.20 -12.43
CA LEU A 121 -3.27 -14.31 -12.08
C LEU A 121 -3.08 -15.52 -12.98
N GLY A 122 -2.86 -15.31 -14.27
CA GLY A 122 -2.77 -16.37 -15.29
C GLY A 122 -4.10 -17.10 -15.51
N ASN A 123 -4.02 -18.30 -16.09
CA ASN A 123 -5.18 -19.10 -16.54
C ASN A 123 -5.49 -20.29 -15.64
N GLY A 124 -5.19 -20.23 -14.35
CA GLY A 124 -5.48 -21.28 -13.37
C GLY A 124 -6.98 -21.40 -13.08
N SER A 125 -7.34 -22.39 -12.23
CA SER A 125 -8.71 -22.55 -11.72
C SER A 125 -9.19 -21.25 -11.02
N VAL A 126 -10.52 -21.11 -10.88
CA VAL A 126 -11.10 -19.95 -10.16
C VAL A 126 -10.51 -19.81 -8.77
N LYS A 127 -10.38 -20.95 -8.05
CA LYS A 127 -9.76 -21.02 -6.73
C LYS A 127 -8.33 -20.45 -6.71
N GLU A 128 -7.49 -20.88 -7.64
CA GLU A 128 -6.09 -20.42 -7.72
C GLU A 128 -6.01 -18.92 -8.04
N ARG A 129 -6.87 -18.44 -8.94
CA ARG A 129 -6.93 -17.02 -9.30
C ARG A 129 -7.43 -16.15 -8.15
N VAL A 130 -8.46 -16.59 -7.40
CA VAL A 130 -8.95 -15.90 -6.19
C VAL A 130 -7.85 -15.84 -5.13
N ALA A 131 -7.14 -16.95 -4.89
CA ALA A 131 -6.03 -16.98 -3.95
C ALA A 131 -4.91 -15.99 -4.34
N LYS A 132 -4.51 -15.97 -5.62
CA LYS A 132 -3.51 -15.02 -6.12
C LYS A 132 -4.00 -13.57 -6.05
N LEU A 133 -5.27 -13.32 -6.33
CA LEU A 133 -5.87 -11.99 -6.22
C LEU A 133 -5.74 -11.47 -4.79
N VAL A 134 -6.04 -12.28 -3.80
CA VAL A 134 -5.89 -11.93 -2.38
C VAL A 134 -4.43 -11.62 -2.04
N GLU A 135 -3.46 -12.39 -2.54
CA GLU A 135 -2.04 -12.09 -2.30
C GLU A 135 -1.60 -10.76 -2.96
N LEU A 136 -2.11 -10.42 -4.15
CA LEU A 136 -1.87 -9.12 -4.76
C LEU A 136 -2.46 -7.98 -3.92
N ARG A 137 -3.69 -8.17 -3.40
CA ARG A 137 -4.32 -7.18 -2.52
C ARG A 137 -3.54 -6.98 -1.22
N LYS A 138 -3.07 -8.07 -0.60
CA LYS A 138 -2.20 -7.99 0.59
C LYS A 138 -0.92 -7.21 0.31
N ALA A 139 -0.28 -7.45 -0.83
CA ALA A 139 0.93 -6.73 -1.22
C ALA A 139 0.70 -5.22 -1.42
N GLU A 140 -0.53 -4.81 -1.70
CA GLU A 140 -0.95 -3.40 -1.84
C GLU A 140 -1.45 -2.77 -0.52
N GLY A 141 -1.37 -3.51 0.59
CA GLY A 141 -1.71 -3.00 1.92
C GLY A 141 -3.16 -3.25 2.35
N TYR A 142 -3.94 -4.02 1.59
CA TYR A 142 -5.25 -4.48 2.03
C TYR A 142 -5.12 -5.67 2.97
N MET A 143 -5.94 -5.73 4.02
CA MET A 143 -6.05 -6.91 4.88
C MET A 143 -7.08 -7.87 4.26
N ALA A 144 -6.66 -8.54 3.17
CA ALA A 144 -7.52 -9.37 2.35
C ALA A 144 -7.47 -10.84 2.75
N GLU A 145 -8.61 -11.51 2.71
CA GLU A 145 -8.77 -12.95 2.94
C GLU A 145 -9.79 -13.52 1.96
N TRP A 146 -9.80 -14.82 1.78
CA TRP A 146 -10.81 -15.51 0.99
C TRP A 146 -11.16 -16.87 1.58
N TYR A 147 -12.37 -17.34 1.33
CA TYR A 147 -12.85 -18.66 1.73
C TYR A 147 -13.92 -19.17 0.77
N PRO A 148 -14.00 -20.49 0.59
CA PRO A 148 -15.07 -21.08 -0.18
C PRO A 148 -16.40 -20.98 0.58
N VAL A 149 -17.50 -20.85 -0.15
CA VAL A 149 -18.86 -20.91 0.39
C VAL A 149 -19.68 -21.99 -0.30
N GLU A 150 -20.67 -22.51 0.38
CA GLU A 150 -21.59 -23.49 -0.21
C GLU A 150 -22.37 -22.84 -1.34
N SER A 151 -22.31 -23.43 -2.52
CA SER A 151 -23.05 -22.99 -3.68
C SER A 151 -24.43 -23.65 -3.73
N PRO A 152 -25.47 -22.93 -4.18
CA PRO A 152 -26.80 -23.52 -4.43
C PRO A 152 -26.78 -24.60 -5.53
N SER A 153 -25.75 -24.69 -6.33
CA SER A 153 -25.57 -25.63 -7.42
C SER A 153 -24.21 -26.32 -7.34
N GLU A 154 -24.17 -27.66 -7.45
CA GLU A 154 -22.93 -28.45 -7.54
C GLU A 154 -22.03 -28.07 -8.73
N LYS A 155 -22.58 -27.36 -9.73
CA LYS A 155 -21.83 -26.93 -10.93
C LYS A 155 -21.18 -25.56 -10.80
N THR A 156 -21.42 -24.83 -9.72
CA THR A 156 -20.93 -23.47 -9.52
C THR A 156 -20.05 -23.43 -8.28
N GLU A 157 -18.78 -23.07 -8.45
CA GLU A 157 -17.93 -22.78 -7.32
C GLU A 157 -18.16 -21.34 -6.85
N GLN A 158 -18.25 -21.14 -5.53
CA GLN A 158 -18.39 -19.83 -4.95
C GLN A 158 -17.32 -19.54 -3.90
N TYR A 159 -16.83 -18.33 -3.92
CA TYR A 159 -15.82 -17.83 -3.00
C TYR A 159 -16.21 -16.45 -2.48
N VAL A 160 -15.91 -16.18 -1.23
CA VAL A 160 -16.00 -14.83 -0.68
C VAL A 160 -14.58 -14.29 -0.52
N LEU A 161 -14.34 -13.11 -1.08
CA LEU A 161 -13.17 -12.29 -0.80
C LEU A 161 -13.59 -11.20 0.17
N THR A 162 -12.84 -11.02 1.25
CA THR A 162 -13.05 -9.94 2.24
C THR A 162 -11.80 -9.11 2.41
N GLU A 163 -11.99 -7.81 2.61
CA GLU A 163 -10.95 -6.84 2.95
C GLU A 163 -11.33 -6.13 4.24
N HIS A 164 -10.60 -6.42 5.33
CA HIS A 164 -10.88 -5.89 6.66
C HIS A 164 -10.35 -4.46 6.86
N ASN A 165 -9.49 -4.00 5.97
CA ASN A 165 -9.10 -2.59 5.85
C ASN A 165 -9.06 -2.20 4.37
N CYS A 166 -9.28 -0.93 4.10
CA CYS A 166 -9.08 -0.35 2.77
C CYS A 166 -7.76 0.44 2.76
N ALA A 167 -6.83 0.06 1.87
CA ALA A 167 -5.54 0.75 1.76
C ALA A 167 -5.66 2.21 1.25
N ILE A 168 -6.82 2.56 0.70
CA ILE A 168 -7.13 3.89 0.17
C ILE A 168 -8.40 4.48 0.82
N SER A 169 -8.68 4.14 2.09
CA SER A 169 -9.94 4.51 2.77
C SER A 169 -10.24 6.01 2.68
N ASN A 170 -9.28 6.87 2.99
CA ASN A 170 -9.47 8.33 2.98
C ASN A 170 -9.84 8.85 1.58
N VAL A 171 -9.24 8.27 0.53
CA VAL A 171 -9.59 8.59 -0.87
C VAL A 171 -10.98 8.08 -1.22
N ALA A 172 -11.31 6.85 -0.79
CA ALA A 172 -12.61 6.23 -1.06
C ALA A 172 -13.78 6.95 -0.36
N GLU A 173 -13.55 7.50 0.83
CA GLU A 173 -14.53 8.34 1.54
C GLU A 173 -14.80 9.65 0.80
N SER A 174 -13.76 10.30 0.27
CA SER A 174 -13.87 11.55 -0.48
C SER A 174 -14.37 11.34 -1.91
N PHE A 175 -14.01 10.22 -2.54
CA PHE A 175 -14.32 9.86 -3.93
C PHE A 175 -14.88 8.43 -4.02
N PRO A 176 -16.14 8.18 -3.61
CA PRO A 176 -16.73 6.83 -3.58
C PRO A 176 -16.79 6.10 -4.94
N SER A 177 -16.67 6.85 -6.05
CA SER A 177 -16.61 6.27 -7.41
C SER A 177 -15.44 5.31 -7.60
N VAL A 178 -14.32 5.48 -6.88
CA VAL A 178 -13.17 4.57 -6.94
C VAL A 178 -13.56 3.14 -6.59
N CYS A 179 -14.49 2.97 -5.64
CA CYS A 179 -14.97 1.65 -5.22
C CYS A 179 -15.82 0.97 -6.31
N GLY A 180 -16.56 1.75 -7.13
CA GLY A 180 -17.29 1.23 -8.29
C GLY A 180 -16.31 0.70 -9.34
N HIS A 181 -15.32 1.47 -9.68
CA HIS A 181 -14.27 1.08 -10.64
C HIS A 181 -13.42 -0.10 -10.15
N GLU A 182 -13.21 -0.23 -8.82
CA GLU A 182 -12.56 -1.40 -8.23
C GLU A 182 -13.39 -2.68 -8.44
N LEU A 183 -14.72 -2.62 -8.26
CA LEU A 183 -15.60 -3.74 -8.53
C LEU A 183 -15.58 -4.13 -10.02
N GLU A 184 -15.59 -3.15 -10.93
CA GLU A 184 -15.40 -3.35 -12.38
C GLU A 184 -14.05 -4.03 -12.66
N MET A 185 -12.98 -3.62 -11.98
CA MET A 185 -11.66 -4.23 -12.10
C MET A 185 -11.70 -5.72 -11.69
N PHE A 186 -12.29 -6.07 -10.55
CA PHE A 186 -12.42 -7.47 -10.13
C PHE A 186 -13.22 -8.30 -11.14
N SER A 187 -14.31 -7.76 -11.66
CA SER A 187 -15.10 -8.42 -12.70
C SER A 187 -14.31 -8.61 -14.01
N ALA A 188 -13.50 -7.63 -14.39
CA ALA A 188 -12.64 -7.74 -15.58
C ALA A 188 -11.50 -8.73 -15.40
N VAL A 189 -10.94 -8.86 -14.21
CA VAL A 189 -9.86 -9.81 -13.88
C VAL A 189 -10.39 -11.25 -13.83
N LEU A 190 -11.59 -11.44 -13.29
CA LEU A 190 -12.28 -12.72 -13.17
C LEU A 190 -13.41 -12.82 -14.20
N PHE A 191 -13.09 -12.59 -15.48
CA PHE A 191 -14.03 -12.41 -16.58
C PHE A 191 -15.01 -13.57 -16.83
N ASP A 192 -14.66 -14.77 -16.37
CA ASP A 192 -15.45 -16.00 -16.41
C ASP A 192 -16.22 -16.25 -15.09
N CYS A 193 -16.26 -15.24 -14.18
CA CYS A 193 -17.00 -15.27 -12.93
C CYS A 193 -17.92 -14.07 -12.83
N THR A 194 -18.98 -14.21 -12.04
CA THR A 194 -19.76 -13.07 -11.56
C THR A 194 -19.16 -12.59 -10.27
N VAL A 195 -18.93 -11.28 -10.13
CA VAL A 195 -18.42 -10.66 -8.91
C VAL A 195 -19.44 -9.65 -8.39
N GLU A 196 -19.94 -9.88 -7.19
CA GLU A 196 -20.93 -9.06 -6.55
C GLU A 196 -20.42 -8.52 -5.21
N ARG A 197 -20.61 -7.21 -4.95
CA ARG A 197 -20.27 -6.63 -3.64
C ARG A 197 -21.30 -7.05 -2.61
N THR A 198 -20.84 -7.61 -1.48
CA THR A 198 -21.69 -8.04 -0.36
C THR A 198 -21.60 -7.08 0.83
N HIS A 199 -20.46 -6.43 1.06
CA HIS A 199 -20.22 -5.49 2.15
C HIS A 199 -19.38 -4.31 1.65
N TRP A 200 -19.55 -3.14 2.27
CA TRP A 200 -18.86 -1.93 1.82
C TRP A 200 -18.49 -1.00 2.98
N ILE A 201 -17.20 -0.81 3.23
CA ILE A 201 -16.67 0.02 4.34
C ILE A 201 -17.20 1.47 4.24
N VAL A 202 -17.22 2.06 3.04
CA VAL A 202 -17.71 3.44 2.84
C VAL A 202 -19.18 3.60 3.19
N ASN A 203 -19.96 2.53 3.18
CA ASN A 203 -21.36 2.50 3.62
C ASN A 203 -21.54 2.25 5.13
N GLY A 204 -20.44 2.32 5.90
CA GLY A 204 -20.45 2.14 7.36
C GLY A 204 -20.29 0.71 7.84
N GLU A 205 -20.00 -0.24 6.95
CA GLU A 205 -19.70 -1.61 7.34
C GLU A 205 -18.22 -1.76 7.75
N HIS A 206 -17.90 -2.76 8.57
CA HIS A 206 -16.55 -2.95 9.11
C HIS A 206 -15.56 -3.60 8.12
N ARG A 207 -16.00 -3.98 6.92
CA ARG A 207 -15.20 -4.62 5.87
C ARG A 207 -15.82 -4.40 4.49
N CYS A 208 -15.01 -4.57 3.44
CA CYS A 208 -15.52 -4.82 2.09
C CYS A 208 -15.63 -6.33 1.86
N GLY A 209 -16.63 -6.77 1.12
CA GLY A 209 -16.86 -8.16 0.78
C GLY A 209 -17.30 -8.32 -0.65
N TYR A 210 -16.86 -9.40 -1.30
CA TYR A 210 -17.19 -9.70 -2.69
C TYR A 210 -17.49 -11.19 -2.81
N LEU A 211 -18.66 -11.52 -3.32
CA LEU A 211 -19.05 -12.88 -3.70
C LEU A 211 -18.59 -13.11 -5.16
N ILE A 212 -17.79 -14.14 -5.35
CA ILE A 212 -17.26 -14.55 -6.65
C ILE A 212 -17.88 -15.91 -6.98
N SER A 213 -18.66 -15.98 -8.05
CA SER A 213 -19.31 -17.20 -8.50
C SER A 213 -18.76 -17.61 -9.87
N SER A 214 -18.32 -18.87 -10.01
CA SER A 214 -17.88 -19.40 -11.29
C SER A 214 -19.08 -19.52 -12.26
N GLY A 215 -18.85 -19.19 -13.53
CA GLY A 215 -19.89 -19.17 -14.57
C GLY A 215 -19.66 -18.03 -15.56
N PRO A 216 -20.46 -17.90 -16.59
CA PRO A 216 -20.29 -16.80 -17.54
C PRO A 216 -20.50 -15.47 -16.84
N GLY A 217 -19.36 -14.78 -16.60
CA GLY A 217 -19.34 -13.48 -15.95
C GLY A 217 -19.99 -12.40 -16.81
N THR A 218 -20.46 -11.34 -16.15
CA THR A 218 -20.94 -10.11 -16.82
C THR A 218 -19.79 -9.20 -17.26
N GLY A 219 -18.54 -9.62 -17.02
CA GLY A 219 -17.34 -8.86 -17.39
C GLY A 219 -17.14 -8.84 -18.90
N ASN A 220 -17.31 -7.66 -19.50
CA ASN A 220 -17.06 -7.44 -20.92
C ASN A 220 -15.56 -7.53 -21.20
N SER A 221 -15.11 -8.66 -21.76
CA SER A 221 -13.69 -8.90 -22.11
C SER A 221 -13.17 -7.88 -23.13
N ASP A 222 -14.06 -7.23 -23.88
CA ASP A 222 -13.72 -6.33 -24.98
C ASP A 222 -13.42 -4.88 -24.53
N GLN A 223 -13.71 -4.50 -23.30
CA GLN A 223 -13.42 -3.15 -22.77
C GLN A 223 -11.97 -2.92 -22.33
N LEU A 224 -11.12 -3.94 -22.36
CA LEU A 224 -9.71 -3.85 -21.96
C LEU A 224 -8.73 -3.61 -23.14
N THR A 225 -9.21 -3.26 -24.32
CA THR A 225 -8.32 -2.83 -25.41
C THR A 225 -7.76 -1.46 -25.08
N VAL A 226 -6.57 -1.43 -24.53
CA VAL A 226 -5.76 -0.20 -24.44
C VAL A 226 -5.34 0.17 -25.85
N ASN A 227 -5.86 1.27 -26.39
CA ASN A 227 -5.24 1.94 -27.51
C ASN A 227 -3.79 2.27 -27.11
N SER A 228 -2.85 1.52 -27.66
CA SER A 228 -1.42 1.82 -27.59
C SER A 228 -1.19 3.14 -28.31
N TYR A 229 -1.14 4.21 -27.55
CA TYR A 229 -0.56 5.47 -28.03
C TYR A 229 0.97 5.32 -27.98
N GLN A 230 1.55 5.28 -29.17
CA GLN A 230 2.96 5.57 -29.44
C GLN A 230 3.30 7.00 -29.00
#